data_47abbcb793736c0acada5be14c3d2cc2
#
_entry.id   47abbcb793736c0acada5be14c3d2cc2
#
_cell.length_a   1.000
_cell.length_b   1.000
_cell.length_c   1.000
_cell.angle_alpha   90.00
_cell.angle_beta   90.00
_cell.angle_gamma   90.00
#
_symmetry.space_group_name_H-M   'P 1'
#
loop_
_entity.id
_entity.type
_entity.pdbx_description
1 polymer ?
#
loop_
_entity_poly.entity_id
_entity_poly.type
_entity_poly.pdbx_seq_one_letter_code
_entity_poly.pdbx_strand_id
1 'polypeptide(L)'
;IMFFTLGAEMSMTPLGERVGAMLTRSQNIFLIIGAGFLLGFLITISEPDLQVLANQVPSIPNMTLILSVAVGVGLFLVMAFLRMLLSIPLPRLLVIFYAAIFLLAAFVPKEVLAVAFDSGGATTGPMTVPFIMALGVGVSAIRSDRHAADDSFGLVALCSVGPILAVLILGIVFNASESSYIPPVIPEVGDSVELWQLFGEGLPTYLHEIALSLLPIVVMFGIFQLVALRIDRRTLGRIGVGLVYT
;
A
#
# COMPACT_ATOMS: atom_id res chain seq x y z
N ILE A 1 -5.92 15.88 -8.50
CA ILE A 1 -5.45 14.66 -9.17
C ILE A 1 -4.11 14.90 -9.88
N MET A 2 -3.99 15.86 -10.81
CA MET A 2 -2.76 16.09 -11.59
C MET A 2 -1.51 16.33 -10.72
N PHE A 3 -1.58 17.23 -9.71
CA PHE A 3 -0.45 17.50 -8.82
C PHE A 3 -0.07 16.29 -7.99
N PHE A 4 -1.05 15.57 -7.49
CA PHE A 4 -0.84 14.35 -6.73
C PHE A 4 -0.14 13.25 -7.56
N THR A 5 -0.62 12.98 -8.79
CA THR A 5 0.03 12.01 -9.68
C THR A 5 1.47 12.41 -9.99
N LEU A 6 1.71 13.70 -10.25
CA LEU A 6 3.04 14.25 -10.48
C LEU A 6 3.93 14.08 -9.23
N GLY A 7 3.38 14.34 -8.03
CA GLY A 7 4.08 14.14 -6.76
C GLY A 7 4.50 12.69 -6.54
N ALA A 8 3.57 11.75 -6.75
CA ALA A 8 3.84 10.31 -6.65
C ALA A 8 4.91 9.86 -7.66
N GLU A 9 4.84 10.29 -8.91
CA GLU A 9 5.87 9.98 -9.92
C GLU A 9 7.23 10.59 -9.57
N MET A 10 7.27 11.80 -9.05
CA MET A 10 8.53 12.46 -8.69
C MET A 10 9.18 11.89 -7.43
N SER A 11 8.40 11.33 -6.51
CA SER A 11 8.87 10.80 -5.23
C SER A 11 8.97 9.28 -5.22
N MET A 12 7.87 8.58 -5.50
CA MET A 12 7.75 7.14 -5.30
C MET A 12 8.49 6.33 -6.37
N THR A 13 8.44 6.77 -7.64
CA THR A 13 9.09 6.06 -8.74
C THR A 13 10.61 5.99 -8.60
N PRO A 14 11.35 7.13 -8.42
CA PRO A 14 12.80 7.06 -8.24
C PRO A 14 13.23 6.29 -6.99
N LEU A 15 12.40 6.29 -5.95
CA LEU A 15 12.62 5.54 -4.73
C LEU A 15 12.50 4.04 -4.97
N GLY A 16 11.38 3.60 -5.57
CA GLY A 16 11.11 2.21 -5.85
C GLY A 16 12.18 1.58 -6.72
N GLU A 17 12.56 2.23 -7.83
CA GLU A 17 13.59 1.74 -8.74
C GLU A 17 14.94 1.52 -8.05
N ARG A 18 15.40 2.50 -7.27
CA ARG A 18 16.70 2.43 -6.59
C ARG A 18 16.72 1.40 -5.48
N VAL A 19 15.64 1.32 -4.71
CA VAL A 19 15.52 0.30 -3.66
C VAL A 19 15.44 -1.09 -4.28
N GLY A 20 14.67 -1.28 -5.34
CA GLY A 20 14.59 -2.55 -6.07
C GLY A 20 15.93 -3.00 -6.62
N ALA A 21 16.66 -2.08 -7.29
CA ALA A 21 17.99 -2.35 -7.80
C ALA A 21 19.01 -2.69 -6.68
N MET A 22 18.91 -2.00 -5.54
CA MET A 22 19.79 -2.30 -4.39
C MET A 22 19.50 -3.68 -3.81
N LEU A 23 18.24 -4.04 -3.62
CA LEU A 23 17.84 -5.34 -3.08
C LEU A 23 18.38 -6.48 -3.93
N THR A 24 18.23 -6.37 -5.24
CA THR A 24 18.69 -7.42 -6.17
C THR A 24 20.22 -7.52 -6.22
N ARG A 25 20.95 -6.39 -6.11
CA ARG A 25 22.41 -6.37 -6.04
C ARG A 25 22.99 -7.08 -4.83
N SER A 26 22.28 -7.08 -3.71
CA SER A 26 22.78 -7.66 -2.46
C SER A 26 22.93 -9.18 -2.52
N GLN A 27 22.22 -9.87 -3.44
CA GLN A 27 22.16 -11.33 -3.59
C GLN A 27 21.86 -12.08 -2.27
N ASN A 28 21.51 -11.36 -1.21
CA ASN A 28 21.20 -11.93 0.09
C ASN A 28 19.68 -12.09 0.23
N ILE A 29 19.22 -13.34 0.18
CA ILE A 29 17.80 -13.67 0.23
C ILE A 29 17.13 -13.20 1.54
N PHE A 30 17.85 -13.26 2.66
CA PHE A 30 17.31 -12.80 3.94
C PHE A 30 17.09 -11.29 3.96
N LEU A 31 17.98 -10.53 3.33
CA LEU A 31 17.84 -9.09 3.17
C LEU A 31 16.67 -8.76 2.24
N ILE A 32 16.49 -9.50 1.14
CA ILE A 32 15.37 -9.32 0.21
C ILE A 32 14.04 -9.59 0.94
N ILE A 33 13.96 -10.67 1.72
CA ILE A 33 12.76 -11.02 2.48
C ILE A 33 12.48 -9.95 3.55
N GLY A 34 13.45 -9.62 4.38
CA GLY A 34 13.27 -8.67 5.49
C GLY A 34 12.95 -7.25 4.99
N ALA A 35 13.70 -6.75 4.03
CA ALA A 35 13.46 -5.44 3.45
C ALA A 35 12.17 -5.41 2.63
N GLY A 36 11.87 -6.45 1.85
CA GLY A 36 10.61 -6.55 1.10
C GLY A 36 9.40 -6.52 2.02
N PHE A 37 9.42 -7.29 3.11
CA PHE A 37 8.36 -7.25 4.12
C PHE A 37 8.20 -5.86 4.73
N LEU A 38 9.31 -5.26 5.18
CA LEU A 38 9.30 -3.95 5.81
C LEU A 38 8.80 -2.85 4.85
N LEU A 39 9.21 -2.90 3.58
CA LEU A 39 8.76 -1.99 2.54
C LEU A 39 7.24 -2.09 2.32
N GLY A 40 6.73 -3.30 2.08
CA GLY A 40 5.29 -3.51 1.89
C GLY A 40 4.48 -3.09 3.11
N PHE A 41 4.95 -3.41 4.30
CA PHE A 41 4.32 -3.05 5.56
C PHE A 41 4.27 -1.53 5.78
N LEU A 42 5.41 -0.83 5.64
CA LEU A 42 5.49 0.61 5.91
C LEU A 42 4.74 1.45 4.86
N ILE A 43 4.82 1.08 3.58
CA ILE A 43 4.11 1.82 2.54
C ILE A 43 2.59 1.66 2.68
N THR A 44 2.13 0.49 3.11
CA THR A 44 0.70 0.23 3.34
C THR A 44 0.16 1.02 4.53
N ILE A 45 0.90 1.10 5.64
CA ILE A 45 0.48 1.92 6.80
C ILE A 45 0.39 3.41 6.41
N SER A 46 1.19 3.84 5.45
CA SER A 46 1.21 5.23 4.99
C SER A 46 0.06 5.56 4.03
N GLU A 47 -0.73 4.57 3.61
CA GLU A 47 -1.86 4.81 2.70
C GLU A 47 -3.04 5.41 3.49
N PRO A 48 -3.46 6.66 3.22
CA PRO A 48 -4.53 7.30 3.97
C PRO A 48 -5.89 6.62 3.78
N ASP A 49 -6.13 6.02 2.61
CA ASP A 49 -7.37 5.31 2.29
C ASP A 49 -7.62 4.11 3.21
N LEU A 50 -6.54 3.56 3.79
CA LEU A 50 -6.64 2.44 4.73
C LEU A 50 -7.30 2.83 6.06
N GLN A 51 -7.16 4.08 6.49
CA GLN A 51 -7.86 4.59 7.68
C GLN A 51 -9.37 4.73 7.42
N VAL A 52 -9.72 5.24 6.23
CA VAL A 52 -11.12 5.33 5.80
C VAL A 52 -11.76 3.93 5.75
N LEU A 53 -11.04 2.97 5.19
CA LEU A 53 -11.49 1.58 5.13
C LEU A 53 -11.72 0.99 6.54
N ALA A 54 -10.80 1.23 7.47
CA ALA A 54 -10.90 0.72 8.83
C ALA A 54 -12.15 1.23 9.56
N ASN A 55 -12.59 2.45 9.29
CA ASN A 55 -13.78 3.02 9.87
C ASN A 55 -15.09 2.39 9.34
N GLN A 56 -15.03 1.61 8.26
CA GLN A 56 -16.23 0.96 7.68
C GLN A 56 -16.62 -0.32 8.43
N VAL A 57 -15.75 -0.88 9.27
CA VAL A 57 -16.01 -2.11 10.04
C VAL A 57 -15.83 -1.84 11.54
N PRO A 58 -16.84 -1.26 12.21
CA PRO A 58 -16.74 -0.89 13.63
C PRO A 58 -16.51 -2.09 14.57
N SER A 59 -16.85 -3.31 14.15
CA SER A 59 -16.64 -4.54 14.91
C SER A 59 -15.17 -4.96 15.03
N ILE A 60 -14.29 -4.43 14.18
CA ILE A 60 -12.85 -4.71 14.22
C ILE A 60 -12.12 -3.43 14.64
N PRO A 61 -11.26 -3.45 15.67
CA PRO A 61 -10.48 -2.28 16.04
C PRO A 61 -9.62 -1.77 14.87
N ASN A 62 -9.68 -0.48 14.55
CA ASN A 62 -9.04 0.13 13.38
C ASN A 62 -7.56 -0.25 13.27
N MET A 63 -6.81 -0.15 14.37
CA MET A 63 -5.39 -0.53 14.38
C MET A 63 -5.15 -2.00 14.07
N THR A 64 -6.05 -2.90 14.51
CA THR A 64 -5.93 -4.33 14.21
C THR A 64 -6.14 -4.56 12.72
N LEU A 65 -7.12 -3.91 12.11
CA LEU A 65 -7.38 -4.00 10.68
C LEU A 65 -6.19 -3.46 9.88
N ILE A 66 -5.74 -2.23 10.18
CA ILE A 66 -4.61 -1.57 9.51
C ILE A 66 -3.35 -2.42 9.56
N LEU A 67 -2.98 -2.90 10.76
CA LEU A 67 -1.78 -3.71 10.94
C LEU A 67 -1.87 -5.05 10.23
N SER A 68 -3.03 -5.71 10.26
CA SER A 68 -3.23 -7.00 9.59
C SER A 68 -3.15 -6.86 8.07
N VAL A 69 -3.74 -5.81 7.52
CA VAL A 69 -3.66 -5.47 6.10
C VAL A 69 -2.22 -5.18 5.70
N ALA A 70 -1.49 -4.37 6.49
CA ALA A 70 -0.09 -4.05 6.23
C ALA A 70 0.82 -5.29 6.29
N VAL A 71 0.57 -6.20 7.24
CA VAL A 71 1.25 -7.52 7.29
C VAL A 71 0.91 -8.34 6.04
N GLY A 72 -0.35 -8.34 5.61
CA GLY A 72 -0.80 -8.99 4.39
C GLY A 72 -0.01 -8.52 3.16
N VAL A 73 0.06 -7.20 2.94
CA VAL A 73 0.85 -6.63 1.82
C VAL A 73 2.32 -6.96 1.95
N GLY A 74 2.90 -6.83 3.14
CA GLY A 74 4.31 -7.15 3.38
C GLY A 74 4.65 -8.60 3.04
N LEU A 75 3.84 -9.56 3.46
CA LEU A 75 4.00 -10.97 3.16
C LEU A 75 3.86 -11.27 1.66
N PHE A 76 2.86 -10.67 1.01
CA PHE A 76 2.64 -10.90 -0.41
C PHE A 76 3.66 -10.19 -1.30
N LEU A 77 4.24 -9.06 -0.86
CA LEU A 77 5.38 -8.45 -1.54
C LEU A 77 6.62 -9.35 -1.48
N VAL A 78 6.90 -9.96 -0.33
CA VAL A 78 7.97 -10.98 -0.20
C VAL A 78 7.70 -12.16 -1.13
N MET A 79 6.47 -12.66 -1.15
CA MET A 79 6.08 -13.76 -2.03
C MET A 79 6.24 -13.40 -3.51
N ALA A 80 5.91 -12.16 -3.86
CA ALA A 80 6.10 -11.65 -5.21
C ALA A 80 7.58 -11.57 -5.61
N PHE A 81 8.46 -11.17 -4.70
CA PHE A 81 9.92 -11.23 -4.94
C PHE A 81 10.42 -12.67 -5.06
N LEU A 82 10.01 -13.56 -4.17
CA LEU A 82 10.39 -14.97 -4.24
C LEU A 82 9.90 -15.62 -5.54
N ARG A 83 8.68 -15.29 -5.98
CA ARG A 83 8.15 -15.73 -7.28
C ARG A 83 9.08 -15.32 -8.42
N MET A 84 9.52 -14.04 -8.43
CA MET A 84 10.43 -13.53 -9.47
C MET A 84 11.78 -14.25 -9.44
N LEU A 85 12.33 -14.50 -8.26
CA LEU A 85 13.59 -15.22 -8.10
C LEU A 85 13.49 -16.70 -8.52
N LEU A 86 12.37 -17.35 -8.22
CA LEU A 86 12.11 -18.75 -8.53
C LEU A 86 11.48 -18.96 -9.92
N SER A 87 11.23 -17.87 -10.67
CA SER A 87 10.60 -17.89 -12.00
C SER A 87 9.25 -18.61 -12.01
N ILE A 88 8.44 -18.47 -10.94
CA ILE A 88 7.11 -19.08 -10.84
C ILE A 88 6.12 -18.25 -11.67
N PRO A 89 5.31 -18.85 -12.55
CA PRO A 89 4.36 -18.12 -13.38
C PRO A 89 3.25 -17.49 -12.54
N LEU A 90 3.02 -16.19 -12.74
CA LEU A 90 2.02 -15.40 -12.02
C LEU A 90 0.60 -15.99 -12.06
N PRO A 91 0.08 -16.47 -13.22
CA PRO A 91 -1.27 -17.00 -13.29
C PRO A 91 -1.54 -18.16 -12.34
N ARG A 92 -0.56 -19.04 -12.12
CA ARG A 92 -0.73 -20.17 -11.19
C ARG A 92 -0.94 -19.70 -9.76
N LEU A 93 -0.14 -18.73 -9.31
CA LEU A 93 -0.27 -18.18 -7.96
C LEU A 93 -1.60 -17.44 -7.80
N LEU A 94 -1.98 -16.62 -8.77
CA LEU A 94 -3.26 -15.90 -8.72
C LEU A 94 -4.44 -16.86 -8.66
N VAL A 95 -4.47 -17.92 -9.47
CA VAL A 95 -5.55 -18.93 -9.43
C VAL A 95 -5.64 -19.56 -8.04
N ILE A 96 -4.50 -19.96 -7.45
CA ILE A 96 -4.49 -20.57 -6.12
C ILE A 96 -5.02 -19.63 -5.05
N PHE A 97 -4.53 -18.38 -5.05
CA PHE A 97 -4.92 -17.39 -4.03
C PHE A 97 -6.36 -16.92 -4.19
N TYR A 98 -6.82 -16.67 -5.43
CA TYR A 98 -8.22 -16.31 -5.65
C TYR A 98 -9.18 -17.47 -5.34
N ALA A 99 -8.78 -18.72 -5.61
CA ALA A 99 -9.55 -19.88 -5.15
C ALA A 99 -9.65 -19.91 -3.60
N ALA A 100 -8.56 -19.63 -2.90
CA ALA A 100 -8.57 -19.52 -1.44
C ALA A 100 -9.42 -18.33 -0.94
N ILE A 101 -9.35 -17.16 -1.60
CA ILE A 101 -10.19 -16.00 -1.30
C ILE A 101 -11.67 -16.36 -1.43
N PHE A 102 -12.09 -16.94 -2.56
CA PHE A 102 -13.49 -17.29 -2.77
C PHE A 102 -13.98 -18.41 -1.83
N LEU A 103 -13.09 -19.33 -1.44
CA LEU A 103 -13.42 -20.32 -0.43
C LEU A 103 -13.65 -19.67 0.93
N LEU A 104 -12.77 -18.76 1.37
CA LEU A 104 -12.92 -18.03 2.64
C LEU A 104 -14.13 -17.09 2.61
N ALA A 105 -14.38 -16.44 1.48
CA ALA A 105 -15.52 -15.56 1.29
C ALA A 105 -16.89 -16.24 1.57
N ALA A 106 -16.97 -17.56 1.39
CA ALA A 106 -18.19 -18.32 1.69
C ALA A 106 -18.51 -18.41 3.20
N PHE A 107 -17.53 -18.13 4.07
CA PHE A 107 -17.66 -18.21 5.53
C PHE A 107 -17.72 -16.85 6.22
N VAL A 108 -17.60 -15.76 5.47
CA VAL A 108 -17.54 -14.39 6.00
C VAL A 108 -18.87 -13.68 5.80
N PRO A 109 -19.35 -12.85 6.77
CA PRO A 109 -20.53 -12.02 6.62
C PRO A 109 -20.43 -11.06 5.41
N LYS A 110 -21.58 -10.74 4.79
CA LYS A 110 -21.63 -9.92 3.56
C LYS A 110 -21.04 -8.52 3.74
N GLU A 111 -21.20 -7.95 4.92
CA GLU A 111 -20.71 -6.64 5.29
C GLU A 111 -19.17 -6.57 5.25
N VAL A 112 -18.54 -7.59 5.81
CA VAL A 112 -17.07 -7.71 5.80
C VAL A 112 -16.54 -8.11 4.43
N LEU A 113 -17.33 -8.87 3.66
CA LEU A 113 -16.95 -9.31 2.32
C LEU A 113 -16.69 -8.12 1.39
N ALA A 114 -17.58 -7.12 1.40
CA ALA A 114 -17.40 -5.90 0.61
C ALA A 114 -16.10 -5.17 0.98
N VAL A 115 -15.87 -4.96 2.29
CA VAL A 115 -14.67 -4.30 2.81
C VAL A 115 -13.40 -5.12 2.53
N ALA A 116 -13.48 -6.45 2.57
CA ALA A 116 -12.35 -7.32 2.24
C ALA A 116 -11.90 -7.12 0.79
N PHE A 117 -12.82 -7.12 -0.16
CA PHE A 117 -12.46 -6.88 -1.56
C PHE A 117 -12.02 -5.44 -1.81
N ASP A 118 -12.63 -4.46 -1.15
CA ASP A 118 -12.25 -3.06 -1.22
C ASP A 118 -10.84 -2.83 -0.65
N SER A 119 -10.45 -3.56 0.40
CA SER A 119 -9.10 -3.47 0.97
C SER A 119 -8.00 -3.79 -0.04
N GLY A 120 -8.23 -4.70 -0.98
CA GLY A 120 -7.31 -4.98 -2.07
C GLY A 120 -7.12 -3.79 -3.01
N GLY A 121 -8.17 -3.00 -3.23
CA GLY A 121 -8.12 -1.75 -3.99
C GLY A 121 -7.51 -0.60 -3.19
N ALA A 122 -7.93 -0.39 -1.96
CA ALA A 122 -7.47 0.70 -1.09
C ALA A 122 -5.96 0.63 -0.81
N THR A 123 -5.40 -0.57 -0.64
CA THR A 123 -3.96 -0.77 -0.43
C THR A 123 -3.11 -0.68 -1.70
N THR A 124 -3.74 -0.74 -2.86
CA THR A 124 -3.11 -0.44 -4.15
C THR A 124 -3.47 0.97 -4.60
N GLY A 125 -3.33 1.91 -3.69
CA GLY A 125 -3.64 3.32 -3.88
C GLY A 125 -2.59 4.08 -4.69
N PRO A 126 -2.81 5.37 -4.83
CA PRO A 126 -2.02 6.21 -5.71
C PRO A 126 -0.56 6.44 -5.27
N MET A 127 -0.21 6.14 -4.02
CA MET A 127 1.19 6.14 -3.56
C MET A 127 1.84 4.77 -3.69
N THR A 128 1.11 3.73 -3.33
CA THR A 128 1.62 2.36 -3.24
C THR A 128 1.91 1.78 -4.62
N VAL A 129 1.02 1.99 -5.60
CA VAL A 129 1.17 1.43 -6.95
C VAL A 129 2.42 1.93 -7.67
N PRO A 130 2.68 3.25 -7.80
CA PRO A 130 3.90 3.74 -8.45
C PRO A 130 5.17 3.21 -7.79
N PHE A 131 5.19 3.13 -6.45
CA PHE A 131 6.33 2.60 -5.72
C PHE A 131 6.56 1.12 -5.99
N ILE A 132 5.52 0.27 -5.87
CA ILE A 132 5.64 -1.18 -6.09
C ILE A 132 6.00 -1.48 -7.53
N MET A 133 5.41 -0.79 -8.50
CA MET A 133 5.76 -0.94 -9.91
C MET A 133 7.23 -0.56 -10.17
N ALA A 134 7.68 0.57 -9.66
CA ALA A 134 9.05 1.02 -9.79
C ALA A 134 10.04 0.07 -9.08
N LEU A 135 9.65 -0.46 -7.92
CA LEU A 135 10.40 -1.49 -7.21
C LEU A 135 10.58 -2.74 -8.08
N GLY A 136 9.52 -3.16 -8.77
CA GLY A 136 9.56 -4.27 -9.72
C GLY A 136 10.49 -4.01 -10.91
N VAL A 137 10.42 -2.81 -11.48
CA VAL A 137 11.36 -2.38 -12.54
C VAL A 137 12.80 -2.41 -12.05
N GLY A 138 13.06 -1.89 -10.84
CA GLY A 138 14.39 -1.92 -10.24
C GLY A 138 14.94 -3.33 -10.03
N VAL A 139 14.08 -4.26 -9.59
CA VAL A 139 14.44 -5.69 -9.44
C VAL A 139 14.69 -6.34 -10.80
N SER A 140 13.86 -6.08 -11.78
CA SER A 140 13.95 -6.69 -13.13
C SER A 140 15.11 -6.15 -13.96
N ALA A 141 15.51 -4.89 -13.75
CA ALA A 141 16.60 -4.24 -14.50
C ALA A 141 17.95 -4.98 -14.39
N ILE A 142 18.17 -5.72 -13.31
CA ILE A 142 19.41 -6.50 -13.10
C ILE A 142 19.34 -7.86 -13.79
N ARG A 143 18.13 -8.41 -13.99
CA ARG A 143 17.95 -9.73 -14.61
C ARG A 143 18.06 -9.73 -16.14
N SER A 144 18.10 -8.56 -16.78
CA SER A 144 18.14 -8.41 -18.25
C SER A 144 17.03 -9.16 -19.01
N ASP A 145 15.87 -9.38 -18.34
CA ASP A 145 14.78 -10.19 -18.85
C ASP A 145 13.75 -9.34 -19.57
N ARG A 146 13.20 -9.84 -20.70
CA ARG A 146 12.21 -9.13 -21.53
C ARG A 146 10.83 -8.96 -20.83
N HIS A 147 10.64 -9.57 -19.66
CA HIS A 147 9.39 -9.60 -18.92
C HIS A 147 9.31 -8.61 -17.75
N ALA A 148 10.19 -7.59 -17.71
CA ALA A 148 10.26 -6.63 -16.61
C ALA A 148 8.92 -5.91 -16.32
N ALA A 149 8.17 -5.54 -17.35
CA ALA A 149 6.88 -4.87 -17.20
C ALA A 149 5.80 -5.82 -16.66
N ASP A 150 5.75 -7.05 -17.15
CA ASP A 150 4.82 -8.08 -16.70
C ASP A 150 5.10 -8.47 -15.24
N ASP A 151 6.37 -8.53 -14.86
CA ASP A 151 6.77 -8.83 -13.49
C ASP A 151 6.42 -7.68 -12.53
N SER A 152 6.58 -6.42 -12.94
CA SER A 152 6.21 -5.25 -12.13
C SER A 152 4.72 -5.20 -11.87
N PHE A 153 3.89 -5.43 -12.89
CA PHE A 153 2.44 -5.53 -12.74
C PHE A 153 2.05 -6.72 -11.84
N GLY A 154 2.77 -7.82 -11.96
CA GLY A 154 2.58 -9.01 -11.13
C GLY A 154 2.84 -8.76 -9.63
N LEU A 155 3.74 -7.83 -9.28
CA LEU A 155 3.94 -7.40 -7.89
C LEU A 155 2.68 -6.76 -7.33
N VAL A 156 2.10 -5.80 -8.04
CA VAL A 156 0.87 -5.10 -7.63
C VAL A 156 -0.28 -6.09 -7.47
N ALA A 157 -0.47 -6.98 -8.46
CA ALA A 157 -1.54 -7.99 -8.43
C ALA A 157 -1.44 -8.94 -7.24
N LEU A 158 -0.23 -9.33 -6.82
CA LEU A 158 -0.04 -10.15 -5.62
C LEU A 158 -0.22 -9.34 -4.33
N CYS A 159 0.26 -8.10 -4.29
CA CYS A 159 0.11 -7.24 -3.14
C CYS A 159 -1.36 -6.92 -2.82
N SER A 160 -2.26 -6.89 -3.80
CA SER A 160 -3.70 -6.71 -3.56
C SER A 160 -4.39 -7.94 -2.96
N VAL A 161 -3.84 -9.14 -3.16
CA VAL A 161 -4.37 -10.39 -2.59
C VAL A 161 -4.17 -10.44 -1.08
N GLY A 162 -3.04 -9.95 -0.58
CA GLY A 162 -2.71 -9.98 0.86
C GLY A 162 -3.75 -9.31 1.76
N PRO A 163 -4.13 -8.06 1.49
CA PRO A 163 -5.20 -7.35 2.19
C PRO A 163 -6.51 -8.10 2.21
N ILE A 164 -6.96 -8.59 1.06
CA ILE A 164 -8.22 -9.34 0.94
C ILE A 164 -8.22 -10.53 1.89
N LEU A 165 -7.16 -11.34 1.86
CA LEU A 165 -7.03 -12.48 2.77
C LEU A 165 -6.97 -12.06 4.23
N ALA A 166 -6.23 -11.00 4.56
CA ALA A 166 -6.12 -10.51 5.92
C ALA A 166 -7.48 -10.09 6.49
N VAL A 167 -8.26 -9.32 5.73
CA VAL A 167 -9.58 -8.85 6.16
C VAL A 167 -10.59 -10.00 6.23
N LEU A 168 -10.58 -10.96 5.29
CA LEU A 168 -11.41 -12.16 5.37
C LEU A 168 -11.12 -12.97 6.63
N ILE A 169 -9.85 -13.18 6.95
CA ILE A 169 -9.45 -13.89 8.18
C ILE A 169 -9.93 -13.14 9.42
N LEU A 170 -9.75 -11.80 9.47
CA LEU A 170 -10.25 -10.99 10.56
C LEU A 170 -11.77 -11.08 10.69
N GLY A 171 -12.50 -11.05 9.59
CA GLY A 171 -13.95 -11.19 9.58
C GLY A 171 -14.44 -12.49 10.21
N ILE A 172 -13.71 -13.59 10.00
CA ILE A 172 -13.98 -14.88 10.64
C ILE A 172 -13.64 -14.85 12.12
N VAL A 173 -12.44 -14.33 12.48
CA VAL A 173 -11.93 -14.31 13.86
C VAL A 173 -12.80 -13.42 14.76
N PHE A 174 -13.19 -12.24 14.29
CA PHE A 174 -14.00 -11.31 15.06
C PHE A 174 -15.51 -11.56 14.97
N ASN A 175 -15.94 -12.56 14.19
CA ASN A 175 -17.35 -12.89 13.97
C ASN A 175 -18.22 -11.63 13.72
N ALA A 176 -17.78 -10.80 12.78
CA ALA A 176 -18.25 -9.45 12.54
C ALA A 176 -19.67 -9.36 11.94
N SER A 177 -20.58 -10.25 12.37
CA SER A 177 -21.94 -10.42 11.81
C SER A 177 -22.93 -9.33 12.26
N GLU A 178 -22.59 -8.49 13.24
CA GLU A 178 -23.48 -7.48 13.80
C GLU A 178 -23.00 -6.02 13.57
N SER A 179 -22.06 -5.79 12.65
CA SER A 179 -21.55 -4.43 12.41
C SER A 179 -22.50 -3.65 11.49
N SER A 180 -23.28 -2.76 12.10
CA SER A 180 -24.01 -1.74 11.37
C SER A 180 -23.09 -0.55 11.13
N TYR A 181 -22.72 -0.30 9.87
CA TYR A 181 -22.05 0.93 9.49
C TYR A 181 -23.02 2.10 9.70
N ILE A 182 -22.67 3.03 10.58
CA ILE A 182 -23.39 4.28 10.77
C ILE A 182 -22.68 5.32 9.91
N PRO A 183 -23.31 5.77 8.81
CA PRO A 183 -22.68 6.78 7.97
C PRO A 183 -22.46 8.07 8.76
N PRO A 184 -21.34 8.77 8.57
CA PRO A 184 -21.09 10.05 9.22
C PRO A 184 -22.20 11.04 8.84
N VAL A 185 -22.66 11.81 9.83
CA VAL A 185 -23.64 12.87 9.60
C VAL A 185 -22.97 13.97 8.80
N ILE A 186 -23.40 14.15 7.56
CA ILE A 186 -22.94 15.26 6.72
C ILE A 186 -23.59 16.53 7.25
N PRO A 187 -22.83 17.57 7.67
CA PRO A 187 -23.41 18.84 8.10
C PRO A 187 -24.21 19.48 6.96
N GLU A 188 -25.42 19.91 7.24
CA GLU A 188 -26.21 20.67 6.28
C GLU A 188 -25.58 22.06 6.12
N VAL A 189 -25.23 22.41 4.89
CA VAL A 189 -24.59 23.68 4.55
C VAL A 189 -25.59 24.56 3.83
N GLY A 190 -25.90 25.71 4.42
CA GLY A 190 -26.93 26.65 3.88
C GLY A 190 -26.40 27.49 2.72
N ASP A 191 -25.13 27.86 2.72
CA ASP A 191 -24.54 28.70 1.69
C ASP A 191 -23.05 28.36 1.42
N SER A 192 -22.48 28.99 0.38
CA SER A 192 -21.08 28.79 -0.02
C SER A 192 -20.05 29.35 0.97
N VAL A 193 -20.45 30.30 1.81
CA VAL A 193 -19.58 30.92 2.83
C VAL A 193 -19.43 29.96 3.99
N GLU A 194 -20.51 29.33 4.44
CA GLU A 194 -20.53 28.32 5.48
C GLU A 194 -19.71 27.08 5.04
N LEU A 195 -19.87 26.67 3.76
CA LEU A 195 -19.04 25.60 3.16
C LEU A 195 -17.55 25.93 3.22
N TRP A 196 -17.16 27.15 2.86
CA TRP A 196 -15.77 27.58 2.90
C TRP A 196 -15.20 27.62 4.32
N GLN A 197 -15.98 28.06 5.29
CA GLN A 197 -15.59 28.04 6.71
C GLN A 197 -15.36 26.61 7.19
N LEU A 198 -16.24 25.69 6.86
CA LEU A 198 -16.15 24.27 7.23
C LEU A 198 -14.88 23.60 6.64
N PHE A 199 -14.55 23.90 5.39
CA PHE A 199 -13.28 23.47 4.78
C PHE A 199 -12.07 24.11 5.47
N GLY A 200 -12.14 25.40 5.81
CA GLY A 200 -11.05 26.10 6.48
C GLY A 200 -10.77 25.56 7.89
N GLU A 201 -11.80 25.21 8.63
CA GLU A 201 -11.67 24.58 9.96
C GLU A 201 -11.15 23.15 9.89
N GLY A 202 -11.53 22.39 8.88
CA GLY A 202 -11.05 21.02 8.68
C GLY A 202 -9.61 20.92 8.16
N LEU A 203 -9.15 21.92 7.42
CA LEU A 203 -7.85 21.89 6.73
C LEU A 203 -6.65 21.57 7.65
N PRO A 204 -6.48 22.17 8.85
CA PRO A 204 -5.36 21.84 9.73
C PRO A 204 -5.36 20.39 10.19
N THR A 205 -6.55 19.84 10.46
CA THR A 205 -6.71 18.44 10.89
C THR A 205 -6.29 17.48 9.78
N TYR A 206 -6.79 17.70 8.57
CA TYR A 206 -6.42 16.88 7.42
C TYR A 206 -4.93 16.98 7.04
N LEU A 207 -4.35 18.19 7.13
CA LEU A 207 -2.90 18.35 6.91
C LEU A 207 -2.07 17.60 7.95
N HIS A 208 -2.52 17.58 9.20
CA HIS A 208 -1.85 16.82 10.25
C HIS A 208 -1.95 15.30 10.01
N GLU A 209 -3.12 14.80 9.62
CA GLU A 209 -3.34 13.40 9.30
C GLU A 209 -2.48 12.94 8.11
N ILE A 210 -2.43 13.73 7.03
CA ILE A 210 -1.59 13.47 5.86
C ILE A 210 -0.11 13.48 6.25
N ALA A 211 0.33 14.45 7.05
CA ALA A 211 1.72 14.49 7.50
C ALA A 211 2.11 13.27 8.34
N LEU A 212 1.21 12.78 9.19
CA LEU A 212 1.41 11.55 9.96
C LEU A 212 1.43 10.30 9.07
N SER A 213 0.57 10.21 8.07
CA SER A 213 0.55 9.07 7.14
C SER A 213 1.80 9.01 6.26
N LEU A 214 2.36 10.15 5.87
CA LEU A 214 3.62 10.21 5.11
C LEU A 214 4.87 9.90 5.95
N LEU A 215 4.79 10.04 7.26
CA LEU A 215 5.94 9.90 8.15
C LEU A 215 6.65 8.53 8.03
N PRO A 216 5.98 7.36 7.97
CA PRO A 216 6.65 6.08 7.80
C PRO A 216 7.45 5.99 6.49
N ILE A 217 6.94 6.57 5.39
CA ILE A 217 7.65 6.61 4.10
C ILE A 217 8.90 7.49 4.22
N VAL A 218 8.78 8.66 4.81
CA VAL A 218 9.91 9.58 5.00
C VAL A 218 11.00 8.95 5.88
N VAL A 219 10.62 8.30 6.97
CA VAL A 219 11.54 7.59 7.86
C VAL A 219 12.22 6.44 7.13
N MET A 220 11.44 5.62 6.44
CA MET A 220 11.95 4.51 5.63
C MET A 220 12.98 5.01 4.60
N PHE A 221 12.62 6.05 3.87
CA PHE A 221 13.51 6.66 2.89
C PHE A 221 14.78 7.22 3.52
N GLY A 222 14.67 7.89 4.67
CA GLY A 222 15.82 8.39 5.44
C GLY A 222 16.78 7.28 5.82
N ILE A 223 16.26 6.14 6.29
CA ILE A 223 17.07 4.96 6.63
C ILE A 223 17.78 4.42 5.38
N PHE A 224 17.06 4.20 4.28
CA PHE A 224 17.67 3.72 3.03
C PHE A 224 18.70 4.70 2.46
N GLN A 225 18.44 6.00 2.55
CA GLN A 225 19.37 7.03 2.11
C GLN A 225 20.68 6.99 2.90
N LEU A 226 20.62 6.82 4.23
CA LEU A 226 21.80 6.78 5.09
C LEU A 226 22.59 5.48 4.93
N VAL A 227 21.91 4.36 4.79
CA VAL A 227 22.55 3.02 4.78
C VAL A 227 23.05 2.63 3.40
N ALA A 228 22.30 2.92 2.35
CA ALA A 228 22.53 2.26 1.06
C ALA A 228 22.42 3.13 -0.20
N LEU A 229 21.46 4.03 -0.29
CA LEU A 229 21.12 4.66 -1.56
C LEU A 229 22.09 5.78 -1.96
N ARG A 230 22.63 6.55 -1.01
CA ARG A 230 23.55 7.68 -1.23
C ARG A 230 23.15 8.56 -2.42
N ILE A 231 21.85 8.93 -2.48
CA ILE A 231 21.29 9.73 -3.56
C ILE A 231 21.88 11.14 -3.51
N ASP A 232 22.14 11.70 -4.67
CA ASP A 232 22.63 13.08 -4.82
C ASP A 232 21.59 14.10 -4.32
N ARG A 233 22.08 15.26 -3.84
CA ARG A 233 21.24 16.29 -3.24
C ARG A 233 20.15 16.83 -4.19
N ARG A 234 20.41 16.84 -5.51
CA ARG A 234 19.41 17.31 -6.50
C ARG A 234 18.23 16.36 -6.62
N THR A 235 18.49 15.07 -6.71
CA THR A 235 17.44 14.05 -6.74
C THR A 235 16.70 14.00 -5.42
N LEU A 236 17.42 14.12 -4.27
CA LEU A 236 16.82 14.20 -2.96
C LEU A 236 15.84 15.39 -2.85
N GLY A 237 16.24 16.55 -3.36
CA GLY A 237 15.36 17.72 -3.41
C GLY A 237 14.10 17.50 -4.26
N ARG A 238 14.22 16.81 -5.42
CA ARG A 238 13.06 16.47 -6.26
C ARG A 238 12.10 15.50 -5.56
N ILE A 239 12.63 14.49 -4.88
CA ILE A 239 11.82 13.55 -4.09
C ILE A 239 11.08 14.28 -2.97
N GLY A 240 11.77 15.19 -2.24
CA GLY A 240 11.15 15.99 -1.20
C GLY A 240 10.03 16.90 -1.73
N VAL A 241 10.24 17.56 -2.87
CA VAL A 241 9.20 18.35 -3.55
C VAL A 241 8.05 17.44 -4.00
N GLY A 242 8.34 16.27 -4.55
CA GLY A 242 7.32 15.28 -4.94
C GLY A 242 6.45 14.86 -3.75
N LEU A 243 7.05 14.59 -2.59
CA LEU A 243 6.32 14.25 -1.36
C LEU A 243 5.40 15.38 -0.87
N VAL A 244 5.76 16.64 -1.10
CA VAL A 244 4.89 17.79 -0.74
C VAL A 244 3.69 17.90 -1.69
N TYR A 245 3.83 17.47 -2.95
CA TYR A 245 2.73 17.45 -3.93
C TYR A 245 1.81 16.22 -3.78
N THR A 246 2.27 15.19 -3.08
CA THR A 246 1.49 13.99 -2.78
C THR A 246 0.63 14.20 -1.56
#